data_dec635aa3ccb81cc1b54c82f29dc0533
#
_entry.id   dec635aa3ccb81cc1b54c82f29dc0533
#
_cell.length_a   1.000
_cell.length_b   1.000
_cell.length_c   1.000
_cell.angle_alpha   90.00
_cell.angle_beta   90.00
_cell.angle_gamma   90.00
#
_symmetry.space_group_name_H-M   'P 1'
#
loop_
_entity.id
_entity.type
_entity.pdbx_description
1 polymer ?
#
loop_
_entity_poly.entity_id
_entity_poly.type
_entity_poly.pdbx_seq_one_letter_code
_entity_poly.pdbx_strand_id
1 'polypeptide(L)'
;MKIIVACDSFKGCMSSKEVAESIKKGILKANNKHEVLTFPMADGGEGTAMVFCDIIQGKTIDVLTVDAYGKNVFTTYCISQDGQLAIMDVASCIGLNMTPKEKRNPMIASSKGVGIMMKDALSRGCKKIIIGLGGSATNDGGMGILNEFGVRFYNSKRELLVPSVYALSQIAFIDKRYARLPKDVEIVCACDVKNYLLGKNGATYIFGKQKGIYLNQMAEVEKGMAHYCTKLKQTFHVNVNEFEGSGAAGGIGCVLLGVMKAKRTSGIDLVIEYSGLKNHLQDADLVITGEGQTDAQTLYGKLPLGIAHLARSYNVPCVCLSGALGLGYQSLYEQGMIGIFSSADRAMSFQMALQTGSEKLEALAFSLTKFMDGIRK
;
A
#
# COMPACT_ATOMS: atom_id res chain seq x y z
N MET A 1 -32.63 -4.19 -6.29
CA MET A 1 -31.28 -4.02 -6.93
C MET A 1 -30.28 -4.84 -6.20
N LYS A 2 -29.28 -5.36 -6.92
CA LYS A 2 -28.04 -5.89 -6.36
C LYS A 2 -26.98 -4.79 -6.41
N ILE A 3 -26.55 -4.32 -5.25
CA ILE A 3 -25.62 -3.18 -5.11
C ILE A 3 -24.33 -3.69 -4.50
N ILE A 4 -23.23 -3.40 -5.16
CA ILE A 4 -21.87 -3.71 -4.68
C ILE A 4 -21.28 -2.46 -4.05
N VAL A 5 -20.74 -2.59 -2.85
CA VAL A 5 -20.02 -1.51 -2.14
C VAL A 5 -18.55 -1.90 -2.02
N ALA A 6 -17.68 -1.18 -2.72
CA ALA A 6 -16.23 -1.44 -2.80
C ALA A 6 -15.45 -0.14 -2.57
N CYS A 7 -15.25 0.22 -1.30
CA CYS A 7 -14.69 1.51 -0.87
C CYS A 7 -13.37 1.33 -0.12
N ASP A 8 -12.49 2.33 -0.24
CA ASP A 8 -11.31 2.49 0.60
C ASP A 8 -11.67 3.03 1.98
N SER A 9 -10.72 3.02 2.88
CA SER A 9 -10.79 3.69 4.17
C SER A 9 -10.91 5.22 4.01
N PHE A 10 -11.65 5.86 4.90
CA PHE A 10 -11.63 7.32 5.03
C PHE A 10 -10.56 7.66 6.08
N LYS A 11 -9.33 7.87 5.60
CA LYS A 11 -8.12 8.00 6.43
C LYS A 11 -8.32 8.96 7.60
N GLY A 12 -8.04 8.46 8.80
CA GLY A 12 -8.24 9.22 10.05
C GLY A 12 -9.70 9.27 10.56
N CYS A 13 -10.65 8.66 9.84
CA CYS A 13 -12.07 8.67 10.18
C CYS A 13 -12.66 7.26 10.32
N MET A 14 -12.59 6.45 9.27
CA MET A 14 -13.22 5.12 9.22
C MET A 14 -12.33 4.13 8.47
N SER A 15 -12.27 2.90 8.94
CA SER A 15 -11.75 1.76 8.16
C SER A 15 -12.62 1.48 6.93
N SER A 16 -12.10 0.80 5.92
CA SER A 16 -12.87 0.41 4.73
C SER A 16 -14.10 -0.43 5.06
N LYS A 17 -14.02 -1.25 6.10
CA LYS A 17 -15.15 -2.03 6.63
C LYS A 17 -16.24 -1.14 7.21
N GLU A 18 -15.89 -0.15 8.05
CA GLU A 18 -16.84 0.81 8.62
C GLU A 18 -17.48 1.69 7.54
N VAL A 19 -16.71 2.09 6.51
CA VAL A 19 -17.24 2.82 5.33
C VAL A 19 -18.30 1.97 4.62
N ALA A 20 -17.95 0.72 4.30
CA ALA A 20 -18.86 -0.18 3.60
C ALA A 20 -20.15 -0.46 4.40
N GLU A 21 -20.03 -0.67 5.73
CA GLU A 21 -21.19 -0.88 6.60
C GLU A 21 -22.06 0.37 6.75
N SER A 22 -21.48 1.58 6.79
CA SER A 22 -22.24 2.83 6.84
C SER A 22 -23.08 3.03 5.56
N ILE A 23 -22.48 2.77 4.39
CA ILE A 23 -23.19 2.80 3.10
C ILE A 23 -24.30 1.76 3.06
N LYS A 24 -24.01 0.51 3.45
CA LYS A 24 -25.00 -0.57 3.50
C LYS A 24 -26.19 -0.24 4.39
N LYS A 25 -25.93 0.31 5.60
CA LYS A 25 -27.01 0.76 6.51
C LYS A 25 -27.90 1.81 5.85
N GLY A 26 -27.31 2.81 5.19
CA GLY A 26 -28.06 3.85 4.49
C GLY A 26 -28.96 3.28 3.39
N ILE A 27 -28.41 2.36 2.56
CA ILE A 27 -29.17 1.68 1.50
C ILE A 27 -30.34 0.89 2.06
N LEU A 28 -30.09 0.00 3.03
CA LEU A 28 -31.11 -0.86 3.61
C LEU A 28 -32.20 -0.11 4.40
N LYS A 29 -31.82 1.02 5.01
CA LYS A 29 -32.78 1.95 5.65
C LYS A 29 -33.71 2.63 4.63
N ALA A 30 -33.17 2.92 3.43
CA ALA A 30 -33.99 3.48 2.35
C ALA A 30 -34.95 2.43 1.74
N ASN A 31 -34.40 1.22 1.51
CA ASN A 31 -35.17 0.11 0.94
C ASN A 31 -34.51 -1.23 1.29
N ASN A 32 -35.14 -1.97 2.19
CA ASN A 32 -34.59 -3.25 2.70
C ASN A 32 -34.73 -4.43 1.71
N LYS A 33 -35.32 -4.21 0.52
CA LYS A 33 -35.43 -5.22 -0.56
C LYS A 33 -34.16 -5.25 -1.45
N HIS A 34 -33.21 -4.33 -1.25
CA HIS A 34 -31.98 -4.37 -2.00
C HIS A 34 -31.02 -5.44 -1.43
N GLU A 35 -30.36 -6.16 -2.32
CA GLU A 35 -29.22 -7.00 -1.98
C GLU A 35 -27.96 -6.11 -1.97
N VAL A 36 -27.25 -6.05 -0.83
CA VAL A 36 -26.06 -5.21 -0.68
C VAL A 36 -24.88 -6.08 -0.28
N LEU A 37 -23.92 -6.22 -1.20
CA LEU A 37 -22.68 -6.93 -0.97
C LEU A 37 -21.57 -5.91 -0.69
N THR A 38 -20.84 -6.12 0.41
CA THR A 38 -19.75 -5.24 0.83
C THR A 38 -18.39 -5.90 0.63
N PHE A 39 -17.48 -5.18 -0.01
CA PHE A 39 -16.11 -5.58 -0.25
C PHE A 39 -15.20 -4.47 0.32
N PRO A 40 -14.71 -4.61 1.56
CA PRO A 40 -13.70 -3.69 2.09
C PRO A 40 -12.47 -3.74 1.21
N MET A 41 -11.96 -2.57 0.81
CA MET A 41 -10.88 -2.45 -0.16
C MET A 41 -9.69 -1.73 0.45
N ALA A 42 -8.52 -1.85 -0.20
CA ALA A 42 -7.30 -1.12 0.12
C ALA A 42 -6.50 -0.82 -1.13
N ASP A 43 -5.70 0.26 -1.08
CA ASP A 43 -4.90 0.75 -2.21
C ASP A 43 -3.44 0.25 -2.22
N GLY A 44 -3.09 -0.76 -1.40
CA GLY A 44 -1.70 -1.25 -1.27
C GLY A 44 -0.85 -0.42 -0.29
N GLY A 45 -1.44 0.56 0.38
CA GLY A 45 -0.79 1.38 1.40
C GLY A 45 -0.78 0.76 2.79
N GLU A 46 -0.65 1.61 3.80
CA GLU A 46 -0.71 1.21 5.21
C GLU A 46 -2.08 0.60 5.56
N GLY A 47 -2.07 -0.55 6.24
CA GLY A 47 -3.28 -1.29 6.65
C GLY A 47 -3.81 -2.28 5.61
N THR A 48 -3.18 -2.37 4.44
CA THR A 48 -3.57 -3.32 3.39
C THR A 48 -3.54 -4.76 3.88
N ALA A 49 -2.53 -5.15 4.67
CA ALA A 49 -2.42 -6.52 5.21
C ALA A 49 -3.62 -6.90 6.09
N MET A 50 -4.20 -5.97 6.85
CA MET A 50 -5.36 -6.23 7.71
C MET A 50 -6.64 -6.38 6.88
N VAL A 51 -6.83 -5.55 5.85
CA VAL A 51 -7.97 -5.68 4.91
C VAL A 51 -7.91 -7.04 4.20
N PHE A 52 -6.73 -7.44 3.74
CA PHE A 52 -6.53 -8.77 3.17
C PHE A 52 -6.82 -9.88 4.16
N CYS A 53 -6.42 -9.72 5.43
CA CYS A 53 -6.66 -10.70 6.47
C CYS A 53 -8.17 -10.97 6.65
N ASP A 54 -8.97 -9.92 6.66
CA ASP A 54 -10.42 -10.05 6.71
C ASP A 54 -10.98 -10.75 5.45
N ILE A 55 -10.50 -10.36 4.26
CA ILE A 55 -10.93 -10.93 2.98
C ILE A 55 -10.67 -12.45 2.89
N ILE A 56 -9.46 -12.89 3.24
CA ILE A 56 -9.06 -14.30 3.17
C ILE A 56 -9.42 -15.09 4.43
N GLN A 57 -10.10 -14.45 5.40
CA GLN A 57 -10.39 -15.00 6.72
C GLN A 57 -9.12 -15.56 7.39
N GLY A 58 -8.01 -14.85 7.23
CA GLY A 58 -6.71 -15.25 7.74
C GLY A 58 -6.57 -15.06 9.24
N LYS A 59 -5.38 -15.40 9.76
CA LYS A 59 -5.00 -15.20 11.16
C LYS A 59 -3.93 -14.14 11.27
N THR A 60 -4.04 -13.25 12.23
CA THR A 60 -3.00 -12.28 12.58
C THR A 60 -1.90 -12.95 13.38
N ILE A 61 -0.66 -12.63 13.05
CA ILE A 61 0.55 -13.11 13.72
C ILE A 61 1.33 -11.91 14.25
N ASP A 62 1.53 -11.92 15.56
CA ASP A 62 2.40 -10.94 16.19
C ASP A 62 3.85 -11.41 16.13
N VAL A 63 4.74 -10.53 15.74
CA VAL A 63 6.16 -10.80 15.63
C VAL A 63 6.98 -9.69 16.27
N LEU A 64 8.00 -10.06 17.04
CA LEU A 64 8.99 -9.13 17.54
C LEU A 64 9.99 -8.81 16.42
N THR A 65 10.06 -7.55 16.04
CA THR A 65 10.97 -7.05 15.03
C THR A 65 11.65 -5.76 15.50
N VAL A 66 12.23 -5.00 14.58
CA VAL A 66 12.81 -3.69 14.87
C VAL A 66 12.15 -2.61 14.01
N ASP A 67 12.05 -1.40 14.56
CA ASP A 67 11.65 -0.23 13.79
C ASP A 67 12.77 0.23 12.82
N ALA A 68 12.52 1.31 12.09
CA ALA A 68 13.48 1.88 11.15
C ALA A 68 14.82 2.28 11.79
N TYR A 69 14.86 2.45 13.11
CA TYR A 69 16.03 2.89 13.88
C TYR A 69 16.64 1.79 14.74
N GLY A 70 16.18 0.55 14.58
CA GLY A 70 16.72 -0.62 15.30
C GLY A 70 16.14 -0.85 16.69
N LYS A 71 15.11 -0.09 17.10
CA LYS A 71 14.40 -0.31 18.37
C LYS A 71 13.44 -1.49 18.22
N ASN A 72 13.43 -2.38 19.19
CA ASN A 72 12.49 -3.49 19.23
C ASN A 72 11.04 -3.00 19.26
N VAL A 73 10.21 -3.55 18.37
CA VAL A 73 8.78 -3.31 18.27
C VAL A 73 8.04 -4.61 17.99
N PHE A 74 6.84 -4.74 18.55
CA PHE A 74 5.90 -5.75 18.09
C PHE A 74 5.15 -5.21 16.87
N THR A 75 5.02 -6.04 15.87
CA THR A 75 4.20 -5.76 14.69
C THR A 75 3.37 -6.98 14.33
N THR A 76 2.39 -6.79 13.46
CA THR A 76 1.44 -7.83 13.09
C THR A 76 1.43 -7.99 11.58
N TYR A 77 1.35 -9.22 11.11
CA TYR A 77 1.06 -9.55 9.72
C TYR A 77 0.01 -10.67 9.64
N CYS A 78 -0.55 -10.92 8.46
CA CYS A 78 -1.58 -11.92 8.24
C CYS A 78 -0.99 -13.22 7.67
N ILE A 79 -1.53 -14.36 8.10
CA ILE A 79 -1.32 -15.67 7.45
C ILE A 79 -2.68 -16.26 7.06
N SER A 80 -2.79 -16.83 5.86
CA SER A 80 -3.96 -17.60 5.42
C SER A 80 -4.24 -18.81 6.32
N GLN A 81 -5.47 -19.31 6.28
CA GLN A 81 -5.86 -20.44 7.13
C GLN A 81 -5.03 -21.71 6.88
N ASP A 82 -4.62 -21.94 5.64
CA ASP A 82 -3.76 -23.07 5.24
C ASP A 82 -2.27 -22.87 5.55
N GLY A 83 -1.91 -21.67 6.06
CA GLY A 83 -0.54 -21.32 6.41
C GLY A 83 0.40 -21.08 5.23
N GLN A 84 -0.10 -21.08 3.98
CA GLN A 84 0.75 -20.97 2.78
C GLN A 84 1.02 -19.53 2.32
N LEU A 85 0.13 -18.59 2.64
CA LEU A 85 0.22 -17.19 2.23
C LEU A 85 0.45 -16.29 3.45
N ALA A 86 1.50 -15.46 3.40
CA ALA A 86 1.69 -14.34 4.33
C ALA A 86 1.43 -13.01 3.64
N ILE A 87 0.78 -12.08 4.32
CA ILE A 87 0.50 -10.72 3.83
C ILE A 87 0.98 -9.72 4.88
N MET A 88 1.85 -8.80 4.49
CA MET A 88 2.49 -7.86 5.39
C MET A 88 2.68 -6.48 4.74
N ASP A 89 2.71 -5.44 5.57
CA ASP A 89 3.02 -4.07 5.14
C ASP A 89 4.38 -3.65 5.69
N VAL A 90 5.23 -3.03 4.88
CA VAL A 90 6.51 -2.48 5.38
C VAL A 90 6.25 -1.41 6.45
N ALA A 91 5.14 -0.67 6.34
CA ALA A 91 4.78 0.36 7.29
C ALA A 91 4.45 -0.15 8.69
N SER A 92 4.11 -1.43 8.85
CA SER A 92 3.76 -1.99 10.14
C SER A 92 4.95 -2.10 11.11
N CYS A 93 6.18 -2.09 10.60
CA CYS A 93 7.41 -2.07 11.44
C CYS A 93 8.31 -0.86 11.18
N ILE A 94 8.42 -0.40 9.91
CA ILE A 94 9.28 0.73 9.54
C ILE A 94 8.47 1.91 8.98
N GLY A 95 7.27 2.10 9.50
CA GLY A 95 6.31 3.10 9.04
C GLY A 95 6.76 4.54 9.30
N LEU A 96 6.42 5.42 8.35
CA LEU A 96 6.69 6.85 8.47
C LEU A 96 5.94 7.48 9.66
N ASN A 97 4.75 6.96 9.98
CA ASN A 97 3.91 7.43 11.08
C ASN A 97 4.38 6.96 12.46
N MET A 98 5.29 5.97 12.53
CA MET A 98 5.87 5.49 13.79
C MET A 98 6.85 6.49 14.41
N THR A 99 7.30 7.49 13.64
CA THR A 99 8.27 8.48 14.09
C THR A 99 7.77 9.89 13.81
N PRO A 100 7.67 10.75 14.83
CA PRO A 100 7.36 12.17 14.67
C PRO A 100 8.26 12.82 13.62
N LYS A 101 7.71 13.74 12.83
CA LYS A 101 8.39 14.33 11.68
C LYS A 101 9.76 14.93 12.01
N GLU A 102 9.84 15.59 13.15
CA GLU A 102 11.04 16.27 13.66
C GLU A 102 12.14 15.31 14.15
N LYS A 103 11.79 14.04 14.39
CA LYS A 103 12.73 12.98 14.82
C LYS A 103 13.15 12.05 13.70
N ARG A 104 12.64 12.26 12.48
CA ARG A 104 12.98 11.42 11.33
C ARG A 104 14.42 11.67 10.90
N ASN A 105 15.20 10.59 10.85
CA ASN A 105 16.57 10.60 10.35
C ASN A 105 16.79 9.44 9.38
N PRO A 106 16.45 9.62 8.11
CA PRO A 106 16.57 8.56 7.12
C PRO A 106 18.01 8.09 6.90
N MET A 107 19.02 8.89 7.28
CA MET A 107 20.42 8.55 7.07
C MET A 107 20.88 7.30 7.85
N ILE A 108 20.24 7.03 8.98
CA ILE A 108 20.51 5.84 9.83
C ILE A 108 19.39 4.81 9.79
N ALA A 109 18.29 5.12 9.10
CA ALA A 109 17.13 4.23 9.02
C ALA A 109 17.44 3.00 8.15
N SER A 110 16.90 1.85 8.56
CA SER A 110 17.13 0.57 7.91
C SER A 110 15.84 -0.22 7.70
N SER A 111 15.79 -0.94 6.59
CA SER A 111 14.72 -1.88 6.25
C SER A 111 14.84 -3.25 6.96
N LYS A 112 15.71 -3.37 7.96
CA LYS A 112 15.99 -4.62 8.68
C LYS A 112 14.74 -5.28 9.23
N GLY A 113 13.83 -4.51 9.83
CA GLY A 113 12.59 -5.02 10.43
C GLY A 113 11.71 -5.79 9.45
N VAL A 114 11.66 -5.35 8.20
CA VAL A 114 10.92 -6.07 7.15
C VAL A 114 11.56 -7.44 6.87
N GLY A 115 12.88 -7.50 6.81
CA GLY A 115 13.61 -8.76 6.64
C GLY A 115 13.32 -9.77 7.76
N ILE A 116 13.19 -9.29 9.01
CA ILE A 116 12.82 -10.13 10.17
C ILE A 116 11.40 -10.68 9.99
N MET A 117 10.42 -9.84 9.64
CA MET A 117 9.04 -10.29 9.37
C MET A 117 8.97 -11.33 8.25
N MET A 118 9.68 -11.09 7.15
CA MET A 118 9.74 -12.06 6.03
C MET A 118 10.30 -13.40 6.50
N LYS A 119 11.37 -13.40 7.30
CA LYS A 119 11.98 -14.63 7.84
C LYS A 119 11.03 -15.37 8.78
N ASP A 120 10.27 -14.66 9.61
CA ASP A 120 9.27 -15.27 10.48
C ASP A 120 8.19 -15.98 9.66
N ALA A 121 7.65 -15.34 8.63
CA ALA A 121 6.66 -15.94 7.73
C ALA A 121 7.22 -17.21 7.03
N LEU A 122 8.47 -17.15 6.54
CA LEU A 122 9.14 -18.28 5.93
C LEU A 122 9.37 -19.44 6.91
N SER A 123 9.73 -19.14 8.15
CA SER A 123 9.93 -20.15 9.22
C SER A 123 8.64 -20.87 9.59
N ARG A 124 7.47 -20.24 9.35
CA ARG A 124 6.14 -20.84 9.53
C ARG A 124 5.68 -21.67 8.31
N GLY A 125 6.48 -21.72 7.26
CA GLY A 125 6.21 -22.55 6.08
C GLY A 125 5.48 -21.84 4.95
N CYS A 126 5.30 -20.51 5.01
CA CYS A 126 4.65 -19.77 3.93
C CYS A 126 5.41 -19.93 2.61
N LYS A 127 4.67 -20.19 1.54
CA LYS A 127 5.17 -20.36 0.16
C LYS A 127 4.91 -19.14 -0.72
N LYS A 128 4.06 -18.23 -0.27
CA LYS A 128 3.77 -16.96 -0.91
C LYS A 128 3.79 -15.83 0.10
N ILE A 129 4.41 -14.71 -0.26
CA ILE A 129 4.44 -13.50 0.56
C ILE A 129 3.96 -12.32 -0.29
N ILE A 130 2.90 -11.65 0.15
CA ILE A 130 2.46 -10.36 -0.40
C ILE A 130 2.97 -9.26 0.53
N ILE A 131 3.67 -8.26 -0.04
CA ILE A 131 4.26 -7.16 0.73
C ILE A 131 3.76 -5.83 0.19
N GLY A 132 3.03 -5.09 1.02
CA GLY A 132 2.65 -3.70 0.76
C GLY A 132 3.84 -2.76 0.95
N LEU A 133 4.18 -1.96 -0.08
CA LEU A 133 5.37 -1.10 -0.08
C LEU A 133 5.07 0.36 0.33
N GLY A 134 3.84 0.69 0.69
CA GLY A 134 3.46 2.05 1.09
C GLY A 134 4.03 2.47 2.46
N GLY A 135 4.16 3.78 2.69
CA GLY A 135 4.33 4.37 4.02
C GLY A 135 5.67 4.18 4.72
N SER A 136 6.76 3.73 4.07
CA SER A 136 8.06 3.46 4.70
C SER A 136 8.83 4.71 5.11
N ALA A 137 9.58 4.65 6.23
CA ALA A 137 10.49 5.71 6.72
C ALA A 137 11.93 5.58 6.19
N THR A 138 12.28 4.49 5.52
CA THR A 138 13.66 4.16 5.11
C THR A 138 13.99 4.60 3.69
N ASN A 139 15.26 4.79 3.39
CA ASN A 139 15.81 5.03 2.04
C ASN A 139 17.13 4.27 1.83
N ASP A 140 17.24 3.09 2.44
CA ASP A 140 18.45 2.24 2.46
C ASP A 140 18.54 1.26 1.28
N GLY A 141 17.66 1.41 0.26
CA GLY A 141 17.67 0.53 -0.90
C GLY A 141 17.34 -0.94 -0.57
N GLY A 142 16.71 -1.24 0.55
CA GLY A 142 16.47 -2.61 0.99
C GLY A 142 17.72 -3.33 1.53
N MET A 143 18.83 -2.60 1.80
CA MET A 143 20.08 -3.16 2.32
C MET A 143 19.84 -3.95 3.61
N GLY A 144 18.96 -3.47 4.51
CA GLY A 144 18.61 -4.13 5.76
C GLY A 144 17.94 -5.49 5.53
N ILE A 145 17.05 -5.60 4.55
CA ILE A 145 16.43 -6.87 4.17
C ILE A 145 17.50 -7.88 3.73
N LEU A 146 18.36 -7.51 2.78
CA LEU A 146 19.42 -8.40 2.31
C LEU A 146 20.34 -8.84 3.45
N ASN A 147 20.64 -7.93 4.37
CA ASN A 147 21.48 -8.24 5.54
C ASN A 147 20.83 -9.32 6.43
N GLU A 148 19.51 -9.25 6.67
CA GLU A 148 18.78 -10.28 7.41
C GLU A 148 18.81 -11.65 6.72
N PHE A 149 18.83 -11.67 5.39
CA PHE A 149 18.98 -12.91 4.61
C PHE A 149 20.44 -13.36 4.44
N GLY A 150 21.38 -12.80 5.21
CA GLY A 150 22.77 -13.28 5.28
C GLY A 150 23.73 -12.62 4.30
N VAL A 151 23.29 -11.63 3.51
CA VAL A 151 24.20 -10.81 2.71
C VAL A 151 25.00 -9.87 3.63
N ARG A 152 26.29 -9.75 3.42
CA ARG A 152 27.18 -8.89 4.21
C ARG A 152 27.80 -7.83 3.33
N PHE A 153 27.95 -6.62 3.89
CA PHE A 153 28.46 -5.45 3.18
C PHE A 153 29.71 -4.94 3.89
N TYR A 154 30.75 -4.71 3.14
CA TYR A 154 32.05 -4.31 3.69
C TYR A 154 32.56 -3.03 3.03
N ASN A 155 33.25 -2.19 3.80
CA ASN A 155 33.94 -1.03 3.27
C ASN A 155 35.34 -1.41 2.71
N SER A 156 36.11 -0.43 2.24
CA SER A 156 37.44 -0.63 1.67
C SER A 156 38.50 -1.18 2.67
N LYS A 157 38.23 -0.99 3.98
CA LYS A 157 39.06 -1.55 5.05
C LYS A 157 38.65 -2.96 5.47
N ARG A 158 37.63 -3.56 4.79
CA ARG A 158 37.01 -4.83 5.14
C ARG A 158 36.26 -4.82 6.48
N GLU A 159 35.84 -3.66 6.95
CA GLU A 159 34.97 -3.53 8.11
C GLU A 159 33.51 -3.77 7.68
N LEU A 160 32.75 -4.49 8.52
CA LEU A 160 31.34 -4.78 8.28
C LEU A 160 30.52 -3.51 8.42
N LEU A 161 29.71 -3.20 7.42
CA LEU A 161 28.81 -2.06 7.40
C LEU A 161 27.44 -2.42 8.01
N VAL A 162 26.93 -1.53 8.86
CA VAL A 162 25.56 -1.59 9.35
C VAL A 162 24.62 -1.01 8.29
N PRO A 163 23.55 -1.73 7.88
CA PRO A 163 22.62 -1.25 6.87
C PRO A 163 21.98 0.10 7.20
N SER A 164 22.20 1.07 6.32
CA SER A 164 21.70 2.44 6.45
C SER A 164 21.96 3.22 5.17
N VAL A 165 21.39 4.41 5.01
CA VAL A 165 21.72 5.31 3.87
C VAL A 165 23.21 5.69 3.88
N TYR A 166 23.79 5.98 5.06
CA TYR A 166 25.21 6.28 5.20
C TYR A 166 26.12 5.16 4.68
N ALA A 167 25.71 3.92 4.82
CA ALA A 167 26.51 2.78 4.40
C ALA A 167 26.58 2.65 2.88
N LEU A 168 25.57 3.11 2.13
CA LEU A 168 25.43 2.84 0.70
C LEU A 168 26.65 3.31 -0.10
N SER A 169 27.17 4.50 0.18
CA SER A 169 28.36 5.06 -0.51
C SER A 169 29.68 4.41 -0.10
N GLN A 170 29.70 3.73 1.03
CA GLN A 170 30.92 3.13 1.60
C GLN A 170 31.15 1.68 1.16
N ILE A 171 30.17 1.05 0.47
CA ILE A 171 30.25 -0.35 0.08
C ILE A 171 31.38 -0.56 -0.93
N ALA A 172 32.45 -1.23 -0.51
CA ALA A 172 33.49 -1.69 -1.40
C ALA A 172 33.17 -3.08 -1.96
N PHE A 173 32.58 -3.95 -1.14
CA PHE A 173 32.40 -5.35 -1.44
C PHE A 173 31.11 -5.91 -0.79
N ILE A 174 30.35 -6.73 -1.52
CA ILE A 174 29.18 -7.45 -1.05
C ILE A 174 29.48 -8.94 -1.03
N ASP A 175 29.31 -9.57 0.13
CA ASP A 175 29.46 -11.01 0.32
C ASP A 175 28.10 -11.70 0.41
N LYS A 176 27.82 -12.58 -0.54
CA LYS A 176 26.59 -13.38 -0.59
C LYS A 176 26.80 -14.86 -0.27
N ARG A 177 28.00 -15.28 0.19
CA ARG A 177 28.30 -16.71 0.43
C ARG A 177 27.38 -17.36 1.48
N TYR A 178 26.95 -16.59 2.45
CA TYR A 178 26.03 -17.03 3.51
C TYR A 178 24.59 -16.60 3.29
N ALA A 179 24.30 -16.04 2.12
CA ALA A 179 22.93 -15.61 1.81
C ALA A 179 21.97 -16.80 1.72
N ARG A 180 20.80 -16.64 2.36
CA ARG A 180 19.68 -17.58 2.35
C ARG A 180 18.44 -16.88 1.78
N LEU A 181 18.59 -16.36 0.54
CA LEU A 181 17.47 -15.72 -0.15
C LEU A 181 16.37 -16.75 -0.44
N PRO A 182 15.08 -16.39 -0.32
CA PRO A 182 13.96 -17.29 -0.61
C PRO A 182 13.93 -17.63 -2.11
N LYS A 183 14.16 -18.90 -2.46
CA LYS A 183 14.21 -19.37 -3.86
C LYS A 183 12.89 -20.02 -4.30
N ASP A 184 12.23 -20.74 -3.37
CA ASP A 184 11.02 -21.53 -3.65
C ASP A 184 9.77 -20.87 -3.06
N VAL A 185 9.79 -19.54 -2.98
CA VAL A 185 8.71 -18.73 -2.42
C VAL A 185 8.33 -17.66 -3.43
N GLU A 186 7.06 -17.56 -3.74
CA GLU A 186 6.55 -16.47 -4.55
C GLU A 186 6.46 -15.20 -3.70
N ILE A 187 7.14 -14.13 -4.12
CA ILE A 187 7.04 -12.81 -3.50
C ILE A 187 6.28 -11.89 -4.44
N VAL A 188 5.27 -11.20 -3.92
CA VAL A 188 4.46 -10.22 -4.65
C VAL A 188 4.55 -8.88 -3.93
N CYS A 189 4.97 -7.85 -4.63
CA CYS A 189 4.98 -6.47 -4.14
C CYS A 189 3.67 -5.79 -4.52
N ALA A 190 2.84 -5.48 -3.54
CA ALA A 190 1.68 -4.60 -3.70
C ALA A 190 2.21 -3.15 -3.80
N CYS A 191 2.25 -2.61 -5.02
CA CYS A 191 2.91 -1.34 -5.29
C CYS A 191 2.31 -0.63 -6.51
N ASP A 192 1.66 0.50 -6.27
CA ASP A 192 1.04 1.32 -7.31
C ASP A 192 2.00 2.32 -7.95
N VAL A 193 3.10 2.67 -7.25
CA VAL A 193 4.11 3.56 -7.80
C VAL A 193 5.00 2.85 -8.81
N LYS A 194 5.32 3.56 -9.91
CA LYS A 194 6.17 3.06 -11.01
C LYS A 194 7.58 3.64 -10.97
N ASN A 195 7.89 4.45 -9.98
CA ASN A 195 9.18 5.12 -9.86
C ASN A 195 10.34 4.12 -9.87
N TYR A 196 11.32 4.40 -10.73
CA TYR A 196 12.60 3.70 -10.71
C TYR A 196 13.41 4.07 -9.47
N LEU A 197 14.48 3.32 -9.20
CA LEU A 197 15.32 3.55 -8.03
C LEU A 197 16.02 4.92 -8.09
N LEU A 198 16.58 5.26 -9.25
CA LEU A 198 17.46 6.40 -9.48
C LEU A 198 16.84 7.46 -10.39
N GLY A 199 17.44 8.65 -10.35
CA GLY A 199 17.09 9.77 -11.21
C GLY A 199 16.12 10.76 -10.57
N LYS A 200 15.78 11.84 -11.29
CA LYS A 200 14.92 12.92 -10.79
C LYS A 200 13.54 12.44 -10.31
N ASN A 201 13.04 11.35 -10.89
CA ASN A 201 11.79 10.71 -10.51
C ASN A 201 12.04 9.43 -9.66
N GLY A 202 13.23 9.26 -9.11
CA GLY A 202 13.63 8.10 -8.33
C GLY A 202 13.25 8.20 -6.85
N ALA A 203 13.62 7.14 -6.11
CA ALA A 203 13.30 6.99 -4.69
C ALA A 203 13.69 8.21 -3.84
N THR A 204 14.91 8.69 -3.99
CA THR A 204 15.48 9.77 -3.17
C THR A 204 14.77 11.10 -3.43
N TYR A 205 14.66 11.52 -4.70
CA TYR A 205 14.12 12.84 -5.04
C TYR A 205 12.61 12.95 -4.81
N ILE A 206 11.85 11.90 -5.09
CA ILE A 206 10.38 11.93 -4.95
C ILE A 206 9.96 11.72 -3.49
N PHE A 207 10.54 10.76 -2.80
CA PHE A 207 10.05 10.34 -1.49
C PHE A 207 10.97 10.73 -0.32
N GLY A 208 12.19 11.19 -0.59
CA GLY A 208 13.19 11.46 0.45
C GLY A 208 12.81 12.59 1.39
N LYS A 209 12.22 13.68 0.87
CA LYS A 209 11.82 14.86 1.66
C LYS A 209 10.85 14.52 2.79
N GLN A 210 9.82 13.73 2.52
CA GLN A 210 8.84 13.32 3.56
C GLN A 210 9.46 12.42 4.63
N LYS A 211 10.56 11.74 4.32
CA LYS A 211 11.30 10.86 5.23
C LYS A 211 12.33 11.62 6.07
N GLY A 212 12.59 12.90 5.75
CA GLY A 212 13.53 13.77 6.47
C GLY A 212 14.87 13.98 5.76
N ILE A 213 15.03 13.61 4.48
CA ILE A 213 16.21 13.99 3.70
C ILE A 213 16.10 15.46 3.35
N TYR A 214 17.08 16.26 3.77
CA TYR A 214 17.14 17.69 3.44
C TYR A 214 17.56 17.90 1.98
N LEU A 215 17.12 18.99 1.37
CA LEU A 215 17.41 19.30 -0.04
C LEU A 215 18.91 19.31 -0.38
N ASN A 216 19.76 19.81 0.53
CA ASN A 216 21.20 19.82 0.38
C ASN A 216 21.87 18.44 0.49
N GLN A 217 21.18 17.43 1.02
CA GLN A 217 21.67 16.05 1.16
C GLN A 217 21.24 15.16 -0.03
N MET A 218 20.20 15.56 -0.77
CA MET A 218 19.59 14.68 -1.79
C MET A 218 20.58 14.20 -2.84
N ALA A 219 21.47 15.07 -3.32
CA ALA A 219 22.46 14.70 -4.32
C ALA A 219 23.48 13.67 -3.80
N GLU A 220 23.88 13.78 -2.55
CA GLU A 220 24.81 12.83 -1.91
C GLU A 220 24.13 11.48 -1.67
N VAL A 221 22.89 11.49 -1.16
CA VAL A 221 22.10 10.27 -0.94
C VAL A 221 21.85 9.55 -2.26
N GLU A 222 21.49 10.29 -3.32
CA GLU A 222 21.29 9.72 -4.66
C GLU A 222 22.59 9.10 -5.20
N LYS A 223 23.74 9.75 -5.02
CA LYS A 223 25.04 9.22 -5.41
C LYS A 223 25.36 7.91 -4.66
N GLY A 224 25.06 7.85 -3.36
CA GLY A 224 25.19 6.64 -2.55
C GLY A 224 24.29 5.50 -3.05
N MET A 225 23.04 5.83 -3.40
CA MET A 225 22.09 4.87 -3.98
C MET A 225 22.55 4.34 -5.34
N ALA A 226 23.08 5.20 -6.20
CA ALA A 226 23.67 4.81 -7.50
C ALA A 226 24.89 3.89 -7.34
N HIS A 227 25.75 4.20 -6.36
CA HIS A 227 26.87 3.34 -6.02
C HIS A 227 26.40 1.96 -5.56
N TYR A 228 25.42 1.90 -4.66
CA TYR A 228 24.82 0.64 -4.20
C TYR A 228 24.19 -0.16 -5.36
N CYS A 229 23.45 0.49 -6.25
CA CYS A 229 22.88 -0.13 -7.45
C CYS A 229 24.00 -0.80 -8.30
N THR A 230 25.13 -0.11 -8.48
CA THR A 230 26.30 -0.65 -9.20
C THR A 230 26.87 -1.89 -8.50
N LYS A 231 26.99 -1.87 -7.16
CA LYS A 231 27.48 -3.01 -6.38
C LYS A 231 26.51 -4.21 -6.41
N LEU A 232 25.22 -3.96 -6.37
CA LEU A 232 24.22 -5.01 -6.56
C LEU A 232 24.33 -5.65 -7.95
N LYS A 233 24.48 -4.84 -9.01
CA LYS A 233 24.66 -5.35 -10.38
C LYS A 233 25.91 -6.23 -10.48
N GLN A 234 27.03 -5.82 -9.91
CA GLN A 234 28.26 -6.60 -9.88
C GLN A 234 28.11 -7.94 -9.14
N THR A 235 27.35 -7.94 -8.03
CA THR A 235 27.24 -9.12 -7.16
C THR A 235 26.15 -10.10 -7.58
N PHE A 236 24.97 -9.58 -7.97
CA PHE A 236 23.79 -10.39 -8.29
C PHE A 236 23.51 -10.51 -9.79
N HIS A 237 24.30 -9.82 -10.63
CA HIS A 237 24.16 -9.82 -12.10
C HIS A 237 22.78 -9.33 -12.58
N VAL A 238 22.17 -8.42 -11.85
CA VAL A 238 20.88 -7.80 -12.15
C VAL A 238 20.96 -6.28 -12.05
N ASN A 239 20.42 -5.57 -13.04
CA ASN A 239 20.29 -4.13 -12.97
C ASN A 239 18.97 -3.78 -12.26
N VAL A 240 19.05 -3.54 -10.96
CA VAL A 240 17.88 -3.30 -10.12
C VAL A 240 17.13 -1.99 -10.46
N ASN A 241 17.75 -1.08 -11.23
CA ASN A 241 17.12 0.15 -11.71
C ASN A 241 16.27 -0.01 -12.96
N GLU A 242 16.21 -1.20 -13.56
CA GLU A 242 15.39 -1.46 -14.76
C GLU A 242 13.94 -1.87 -14.44
N PHE A 243 13.61 -2.07 -13.16
CA PHE A 243 12.28 -2.51 -12.75
C PHE A 243 11.41 -1.30 -12.36
N GLU A 244 10.24 -1.18 -12.99
CA GLU A 244 9.21 -0.25 -12.50
C GLU A 244 8.85 -0.59 -11.06
N GLY A 245 8.80 0.42 -10.18
CA GLY A 245 8.56 0.25 -8.75
C GLY A 245 9.83 -0.07 -7.94
N SER A 246 11.01 -0.15 -8.56
CA SER A 246 12.28 -0.36 -7.82
C SER A 246 12.57 0.76 -6.81
N GLY A 247 12.08 1.97 -7.04
CA GLY A 247 12.18 3.10 -6.11
C GLY A 247 11.19 3.08 -4.94
N ALA A 248 10.19 2.19 -4.99
CA ALA A 248 9.18 2.10 -3.94
C ALA A 248 9.80 1.80 -2.57
N ALA A 249 9.18 2.34 -1.53
CA ALA A 249 9.61 2.17 -0.15
C ALA A 249 11.09 2.53 0.10
N GLY A 250 11.60 3.59 -0.58
CA GLY A 250 13.00 4.01 -0.44
C GLY A 250 14.00 2.99 -0.98
N GLY A 251 13.61 2.31 -2.06
CA GLY A 251 14.42 1.32 -2.75
C GLY A 251 14.27 -0.11 -2.23
N ILE A 252 13.36 -0.39 -1.28
CA ILE A 252 13.03 -1.79 -0.93
C ILE A 252 12.60 -2.54 -2.19
N GLY A 253 11.81 -1.87 -3.08
CA GLY A 253 11.41 -2.42 -4.36
C GLY A 253 12.56 -2.96 -5.19
N CYS A 254 13.74 -2.32 -5.19
CA CYS A 254 14.89 -2.77 -5.99
C CYS A 254 15.43 -4.13 -5.55
N VAL A 255 15.43 -4.40 -4.24
CA VAL A 255 15.86 -5.69 -3.70
C VAL A 255 14.82 -6.76 -3.96
N LEU A 256 13.55 -6.46 -3.68
CA LEU A 256 12.47 -7.44 -3.85
C LEU A 256 12.30 -7.82 -5.33
N LEU A 257 12.14 -6.85 -6.21
CA LEU A 257 11.91 -7.08 -7.64
C LEU A 257 13.16 -7.60 -8.35
N GLY A 258 14.32 -6.96 -8.12
CA GLY A 258 15.55 -7.29 -8.84
C GLY A 258 16.28 -8.50 -8.25
N VAL A 259 16.58 -8.50 -6.94
CA VAL A 259 17.41 -9.54 -6.32
C VAL A 259 16.60 -10.76 -5.92
N MET A 260 15.41 -10.57 -5.34
CA MET A 260 14.53 -11.66 -4.90
C MET A 260 13.49 -12.10 -5.95
N LYS A 261 13.49 -11.43 -7.13
CA LYS A 261 12.62 -11.76 -8.28
C LYS A 261 11.13 -11.70 -7.97
N ALA A 262 10.73 -10.79 -7.08
CA ALA A 262 9.33 -10.56 -6.77
C ALA A 262 8.56 -10.06 -8.01
N LYS A 263 7.27 -10.38 -8.06
CA LYS A 263 6.34 -9.79 -9.03
C LYS A 263 5.79 -8.48 -8.47
N ARG A 264 5.62 -7.45 -9.32
CA ARG A 264 4.90 -6.24 -8.96
C ARG A 264 3.45 -6.36 -9.40
N THR A 265 2.55 -6.03 -8.52
CA THR A 265 1.10 -5.98 -8.79
C THR A 265 0.55 -4.74 -8.09
N SER A 266 -0.48 -4.10 -8.65
CA SER A 266 -1.16 -3.02 -7.93
C SER A 266 -1.88 -3.56 -6.69
N GLY A 267 -1.94 -2.77 -5.63
CA GLY A 267 -2.66 -3.15 -4.42
C GLY A 267 -4.14 -3.42 -4.71
N ILE A 268 -4.72 -2.61 -5.58
CA ILE A 268 -6.12 -2.71 -6.02
C ILE A 268 -6.37 -4.04 -6.74
N ASP A 269 -5.52 -4.41 -7.69
CA ASP A 269 -5.68 -5.65 -8.46
C ASP A 269 -5.65 -6.88 -7.55
N LEU A 270 -4.74 -6.89 -6.57
CA LEU A 270 -4.65 -7.94 -5.57
C LEU A 270 -5.93 -8.02 -4.73
N VAL A 271 -6.42 -6.89 -4.20
CA VAL A 271 -7.65 -6.88 -3.41
C VAL A 271 -8.85 -7.34 -4.24
N ILE A 272 -8.96 -6.91 -5.48
CA ILE A 272 -10.00 -7.36 -6.42
C ILE A 272 -9.90 -8.87 -6.65
N GLU A 273 -8.70 -9.40 -6.84
CA GLU A 273 -8.46 -10.83 -7.06
C GLU A 273 -8.90 -11.67 -5.86
N TYR A 274 -8.43 -11.30 -4.65
CA TYR A 274 -8.68 -12.09 -3.44
C TYR A 274 -10.07 -11.88 -2.85
N SER A 275 -10.71 -10.73 -3.07
CA SER A 275 -12.07 -10.44 -2.55
C SER A 275 -13.18 -11.22 -3.25
N GLY A 276 -12.91 -11.78 -4.43
CA GLY A 276 -13.94 -12.40 -5.25
C GLY A 276 -14.94 -11.41 -5.87
N LEU A 277 -14.69 -10.10 -5.78
CA LEU A 277 -15.55 -9.03 -6.29
C LEU A 277 -16.02 -9.28 -7.73
N LYS A 278 -15.12 -9.75 -8.60
CA LYS A 278 -15.40 -10.02 -10.01
C LYS A 278 -16.57 -11.00 -10.22
N ASN A 279 -16.74 -11.96 -9.32
CA ASN A 279 -17.77 -12.98 -9.42
C ASN A 279 -19.20 -12.43 -9.21
N HIS A 280 -19.30 -11.22 -8.66
CA HIS A 280 -20.57 -10.59 -8.33
C HIS A 280 -20.94 -9.43 -9.25
N LEU A 281 -20.08 -9.07 -10.21
CA LEU A 281 -20.31 -7.93 -11.10
C LEU A 281 -21.25 -8.24 -12.25
N GLN A 282 -21.34 -9.49 -12.70
CA GLN A 282 -22.13 -9.85 -13.89
C GLN A 282 -23.64 -9.56 -13.73
N ASP A 283 -24.15 -9.65 -12.52
CA ASP A 283 -25.57 -9.46 -12.17
C ASP A 283 -25.77 -8.26 -11.23
N ALA A 284 -24.78 -7.39 -11.09
CA ALA A 284 -24.86 -6.18 -10.28
C ALA A 284 -25.62 -5.06 -11.04
N ASP A 285 -26.50 -4.36 -10.34
CA ASP A 285 -27.18 -3.18 -10.85
C ASP A 285 -26.38 -1.88 -10.66
N LEU A 286 -25.53 -1.83 -9.65
CA LEU A 286 -24.75 -0.65 -9.28
C LEU A 286 -23.50 -1.04 -8.50
N VAL A 287 -22.40 -0.35 -8.77
CA VAL A 287 -21.20 -0.35 -7.93
C VAL A 287 -21.09 1.01 -7.23
N ILE A 288 -20.89 0.99 -5.93
CA ILE A 288 -20.56 2.17 -5.10
C ILE A 288 -19.12 2.02 -4.64
N THR A 289 -18.28 2.98 -5.01
CA THR A 289 -16.92 3.12 -4.52
C THR A 289 -16.75 4.41 -3.73
N GLY A 290 -15.58 4.64 -3.13
CA GLY A 290 -15.33 5.86 -2.38
C GLY A 290 -13.98 5.86 -1.66
N GLU A 291 -13.60 7.05 -1.22
CA GLU A 291 -12.40 7.33 -0.44
C GLU A 291 -12.61 8.57 0.43
N GLY A 292 -11.68 8.88 1.37
CA GLY A 292 -11.81 10.03 2.26
C GLY A 292 -11.86 11.37 1.53
N GLN A 293 -11.06 11.55 0.48
CA GLN A 293 -11.09 12.74 -0.40
C GLN A 293 -10.81 12.33 -1.83
N THR A 294 -11.74 12.66 -2.73
CA THR A 294 -11.62 12.45 -4.17
C THR A 294 -11.24 13.76 -4.86
N ASP A 295 -10.11 13.74 -5.57
CA ASP A 295 -9.55 14.88 -6.31
C ASP A 295 -8.81 14.42 -7.58
N ALA A 296 -8.06 15.33 -8.23
CA ALA A 296 -7.26 15.00 -9.41
C ALA A 296 -6.22 13.89 -9.16
N GLN A 297 -5.77 13.69 -7.91
CA GLN A 297 -4.81 12.62 -7.59
C GLN A 297 -5.44 11.23 -7.67
N THR A 298 -6.75 11.12 -7.57
CA THR A 298 -7.48 9.86 -7.74
C THR A 298 -7.28 9.25 -9.12
N LEU A 299 -7.01 10.08 -10.15
CA LEU A 299 -6.66 9.64 -11.51
C LEU A 299 -5.31 8.91 -11.61
N TYR A 300 -4.44 9.04 -10.62
CA TYR A 300 -3.13 8.38 -10.64
C TYR A 300 -3.16 6.96 -10.04
N GLY A 301 -4.26 6.24 -10.25
CA GLY A 301 -4.33 4.82 -9.90
C GLY A 301 -4.85 4.51 -8.50
N LYS A 302 -5.57 5.47 -7.86
CA LYS A 302 -6.23 5.19 -6.59
C LYS A 302 -7.45 4.26 -6.77
N LEU A 303 -7.88 3.66 -5.68
CA LEU A 303 -8.92 2.66 -5.62
C LEU A 303 -10.22 3.05 -6.37
N PRO A 304 -10.81 4.24 -6.20
CA PRO A 304 -12.05 4.58 -6.88
C PRO A 304 -11.96 4.49 -8.39
N LEU A 305 -10.81 4.87 -8.99
CA LEU A 305 -10.57 4.75 -10.42
C LEU A 305 -10.51 3.28 -10.87
N GLY A 306 -9.78 2.43 -10.13
CA GLY A 306 -9.67 1.01 -10.46
C GLY A 306 -11.02 0.29 -10.41
N ILE A 307 -11.84 0.62 -9.40
CA ILE A 307 -13.20 0.07 -9.28
C ILE A 307 -14.10 0.59 -10.40
N ALA A 308 -14.02 1.86 -10.80
CA ALA A 308 -14.81 2.40 -11.92
C ALA A 308 -14.46 1.70 -13.24
N HIS A 309 -13.17 1.50 -13.52
CA HIS A 309 -12.73 0.76 -14.71
C HIS A 309 -13.19 -0.70 -14.68
N LEU A 310 -13.13 -1.35 -13.53
CA LEU A 310 -13.62 -2.71 -13.37
C LEU A 310 -15.14 -2.77 -13.60
N ALA A 311 -15.93 -1.91 -12.97
CA ALA A 311 -17.38 -1.84 -13.17
C ALA A 311 -17.75 -1.60 -14.64
N ARG A 312 -17.05 -0.66 -15.30
CA ARG A 312 -17.24 -0.36 -16.73
C ARG A 312 -16.96 -1.59 -17.61
N SER A 313 -15.97 -2.42 -17.29
CA SER A 313 -15.66 -3.64 -18.07
C SER A 313 -16.76 -4.69 -18.00
N TYR A 314 -17.64 -4.61 -17.00
CA TYR A 314 -18.84 -5.43 -16.84
C TYR A 314 -20.14 -4.69 -17.23
N ASN A 315 -20.04 -3.46 -17.78
CA ASN A 315 -21.19 -2.59 -18.10
C ASN A 315 -22.08 -2.25 -16.88
N VAL A 316 -21.50 -2.23 -15.68
CA VAL A 316 -22.20 -1.87 -14.45
C VAL A 316 -21.96 -0.39 -14.15
N PRO A 317 -23.01 0.43 -13.91
CA PRO A 317 -22.86 1.82 -13.51
C PRO A 317 -22.09 1.93 -12.17
N CYS A 318 -21.20 2.93 -12.08
CA CYS A 318 -20.38 3.16 -10.89
C CYS A 318 -20.55 4.59 -10.36
N VAL A 319 -20.79 4.72 -9.06
CA VAL A 319 -20.82 6.01 -8.34
C VAL A 319 -19.76 6.05 -7.27
N CYS A 320 -19.27 7.26 -6.96
CA CYS A 320 -18.30 7.50 -5.91
C CYS A 320 -18.94 8.29 -4.76
N LEU A 321 -18.86 7.75 -3.53
CA LEU A 321 -19.24 8.44 -2.30
C LEU A 321 -17.98 8.76 -1.52
N SER A 322 -17.67 10.03 -1.34
CA SER A 322 -16.43 10.52 -0.73
C SER A 322 -16.68 11.31 0.54
N GLY A 323 -15.69 11.38 1.42
CA GLY A 323 -15.75 12.28 2.57
C GLY A 323 -15.77 13.74 2.13
N ALA A 324 -14.89 14.09 1.19
CA ALA A 324 -14.80 15.42 0.60
C ALA A 324 -14.45 15.34 -0.90
N LEU A 325 -14.73 16.41 -1.65
CA LEU A 325 -14.33 16.57 -3.05
C LEU A 325 -13.28 17.69 -3.14
N GLY A 326 -12.12 17.37 -3.73
CA GLY A 326 -11.06 18.30 -4.02
C GLY A 326 -11.08 18.79 -5.46
N LEU A 327 -10.11 19.62 -5.83
CA LEU A 327 -10.02 20.17 -7.20
C LEU A 327 -9.76 19.06 -8.22
N GLY A 328 -10.43 19.14 -9.37
CA GLY A 328 -10.21 18.25 -10.51
C GLY A 328 -10.89 16.89 -10.41
N TYR A 329 -11.73 16.61 -9.41
CA TYR A 329 -12.48 15.37 -9.29
C TYR A 329 -13.38 15.09 -10.49
N GLN A 330 -13.82 16.14 -11.21
CA GLN A 330 -14.71 16.04 -12.36
C GLN A 330 -14.16 15.17 -13.48
N SER A 331 -12.84 15.11 -13.62
CA SER A 331 -12.19 14.27 -14.64
C SER A 331 -12.49 12.77 -14.49
N LEU A 332 -12.97 12.34 -13.31
CA LEU A 332 -13.37 10.94 -13.08
C LEU A 332 -14.67 10.55 -13.80
N TYR A 333 -15.51 11.51 -14.22
CA TYR A 333 -16.67 11.22 -15.05
C TYR A 333 -16.26 10.65 -16.42
N GLU A 334 -15.16 11.13 -17.00
CA GLU A 334 -14.59 10.62 -18.25
C GLU A 334 -14.05 9.19 -18.09
N GLN A 335 -13.77 8.78 -16.86
CA GLN A 335 -13.26 7.46 -16.53
C GLN A 335 -14.37 6.42 -16.23
N GLY A 336 -15.63 6.80 -16.37
CA GLY A 336 -16.77 5.87 -16.25
C GLY A 336 -17.56 5.98 -14.96
N MET A 337 -17.28 6.96 -14.12
CA MET A 337 -18.17 7.30 -13.00
C MET A 337 -19.42 8.04 -13.51
N ILE A 338 -20.61 7.63 -13.07
CA ILE A 338 -21.88 8.29 -13.42
C ILE A 338 -22.35 9.28 -12.36
N GLY A 339 -21.78 9.25 -11.17
CA GLY A 339 -22.08 10.17 -10.08
C GLY A 339 -20.94 10.21 -9.06
N ILE A 340 -20.65 11.41 -8.56
CA ILE A 340 -19.60 11.65 -7.54
C ILE A 340 -20.19 12.57 -6.49
N PHE A 341 -20.27 12.11 -5.24
CA PHE A 341 -20.96 12.80 -4.17
C PHE A 341 -20.05 12.94 -2.93
N SER A 342 -20.22 14.05 -2.21
CA SER A 342 -19.57 14.28 -0.90
C SER A 342 -20.53 13.98 0.24
N SER A 343 -20.04 13.30 1.27
CA SER A 343 -20.79 13.12 2.52
C SER A 343 -20.82 14.37 3.39
N ALA A 344 -19.95 15.36 3.13
CA ALA A 344 -20.02 16.66 3.77
C ALA A 344 -21.25 17.43 3.28
N ASP A 345 -22.30 17.50 4.10
CA ASP A 345 -23.61 18.08 3.79
C ASP A 345 -23.70 19.60 4.04
N ARG A 346 -22.67 20.20 4.65
CA ARG A 346 -22.56 21.61 4.99
C ARG A 346 -21.11 22.01 5.22
N ALA A 347 -20.84 23.32 5.32
CA ALA A 347 -19.54 23.80 5.79
C ALA A 347 -19.30 23.35 7.24
N MET A 348 -18.18 22.68 7.49
CA MET A 348 -17.81 22.15 8.80
C MET A 348 -16.29 22.13 8.98
N SER A 349 -15.84 22.07 10.24
CA SER A 349 -14.43 21.88 10.52
C SER A 349 -13.98 20.46 10.16
N PHE A 350 -12.70 20.28 9.85
CA PHE A 350 -12.12 18.96 9.57
C PHE A 350 -12.35 17.97 10.73
N GLN A 351 -12.23 18.45 11.98
CA GLN A 351 -12.48 17.62 13.16
C GLN A 351 -13.95 17.14 13.23
N MET A 352 -14.91 18.01 12.93
CA MET A 352 -16.33 17.64 12.89
C MET A 352 -16.60 16.63 11.75
N ALA A 353 -15.97 16.81 10.59
CA ALA A 353 -16.10 15.88 9.46
C ALA A 353 -15.61 14.47 9.84
N LEU A 354 -14.50 14.37 10.58
CA LEU A 354 -13.99 13.08 11.08
C LEU A 354 -14.95 12.44 12.10
N GLN A 355 -15.49 13.21 13.03
CA GLN A 355 -16.36 12.70 14.08
C GLN A 355 -17.74 12.25 13.59
N THR A 356 -18.26 12.89 12.55
CA THR A 356 -19.62 12.61 12.03
C THR A 356 -19.62 11.86 10.70
N GLY A 357 -18.47 11.42 10.22
CA GLY A 357 -18.30 10.82 8.88
C GLY A 357 -19.21 9.64 8.61
N SER A 358 -19.35 8.72 9.57
CA SER A 358 -20.20 7.52 9.44
C SER A 358 -21.69 7.89 9.26
N GLU A 359 -22.23 8.78 10.12
CA GLU A 359 -23.63 9.19 10.04
C GLU A 359 -23.95 9.92 8.72
N LYS A 360 -23.00 10.76 8.28
CA LYS A 360 -23.16 11.54 7.05
C LYS A 360 -23.08 10.67 5.81
N LEU A 361 -22.21 9.67 5.83
CA LEU A 361 -22.12 8.71 4.74
C LEU A 361 -23.35 7.80 4.66
N GLU A 362 -23.90 7.37 5.82
CA GLU A 362 -25.19 6.66 5.89
C GLU A 362 -26.34 7.51 5.30
N ALA A 363 -26.40 8.80 5.69
CA ALA A 363 -27.43 9.71 5.19
C ALA A 363 -27.31 9.96 3.68
N LEU A 364 -26.10 10.10 3.16
CA LEU A 364 -25.85 10.24 1.72
C LEU A 364 -26.30 8.99 0.96
N ALA A 365 -25.91 7.80 1.43
CA ALA A 365 -26.31 6.53 0.81
C ALA A 365 -27.81 6.32 0.86
N PHE A 366 -28.49 6.70 1.95
CA PHE A 366 -29.95 6.70 2.05
C PHE A 366 -30.60 7.60 0.98
N SER A 367 -30.12 8.86 0.86
CA SER A 367 -30.67 9.84 -0.08
C SER A 367 -30.48 9.41 -1.53
N LEU A 368 -29.28 8.90 -1.87
CA LEU A 368 -28.98 8.35 -3.19
C LEU A 368 -29.91 7.17 -3.53
N THR A 369 -30.13 6.26 -2.59
CA THR A 369 -31.01 5.10 -2.79
C THR A 369 -32.47 5.54 -3.01
N LYS A 370 -32.98 6.51 -2.23
CA LYS A 370 -34.32 7.08 -2.42
C LYS A 370 -34.49 7.70 -3.81
N PHE A 371 -33.48 8.44 -4.28
CA PHE A 371 -33.47 9.03 -5.61
C PHE A 371 -33.52 7.93 -6.69
N MET A 372 -32.66 6.93 -6.61
CA MET A 372 -32.60 5.83 -7.59
C MET A 372 -33.90 5.03 -7.65
N ASP A 373 -34.51 4.73 -6.50
CA ASP A 373 -35.79 4.03 -6.44
C ASP A 373 -36.95 4.88 -7.01
N GLY A 374 -36.84 6.21 -6.88
CA GLY A 374 -37.85 7.14 -7.42
C GLY A 374 -37.86 7.24 -8.94
N ILE A 375 -36.67 7.17 -9.59
CA ILE A 375 -36.57 7.26 -11.06
C ILE A 375 -36.79 5.93 -11.78
N ARG A 376 -36.77 4.80 -11.07
CA ARG A 376 -37.05 3.45 -11.62
C ARG A 376 -38.55 3.06 -11.61
N LYS A 377 -39.39 3.90 -11.01
CA LYS A 377 -40.85 3.73 -11.03
C LYS A 377 -41.41 4.26 -12.32
#